data_efef26877023289739abb7c3e43a9762
#
_entry.id   efef26877023289739abb7c3e43a9762
#
_cell.length_a   1.000
_cell.length_b   1.000
_cell.length_c   1.000
_cell.angle_alpha   90.00
_cell.angle_beta   90.00
_cell.angle_gamma   90.00
#
_symmetry.space_group_name_H-M   'P 1'
#
loop_
_entity.id
_entity.type
_entity.pdbx_description
1 polymer ?
#
loop_
_entity_poly.entity_id
_entity_poly.type
_entity_poly.pdbx_seq_one_letter_code
_entity_poly.pdbx_strand_id
1 'polypeptide(L)'
;MKFASIARRAALAVAATTLFWGAVPAQAQNQDIKLYVFSSGSLGGFPKAGLQMGAEGMLAPNSIPVSFYVLKHPKGNIIFDTGNSDKTIGNEEGWWGPLAKGFGLKMTKDDAIPAQLARIGLKVEDIKFAVLGHMHLDHGGNAFQFKNSTVIMQNDEYNSALAPETGFSVFYIPGDMTELKNMNIVKLNGDFDLFGDGTFRIIRAPGHSPGSQFAVVKLPKTGSVILTSDVVYLKENLDKNLIPPIPGTQDPRGAYAAIAKIKLIRDAEGARIFYGHDPEIFKATKKAPEFYD
;
A
#
# COMPACT_ATOMS: atom_id res chain seq x y z
N MET A 1 -50.15 -38.73 70.28
CA MET A 1 -49.20 -39.22 69.24
C MET A 1 -48.56 -37.98 68.59
N LYS A 2 -47.28 -37.78 68.90
CA LYS A 2 -46.52 -36.61 68.44
C LYS A 2 -45.62 -37.07 67.32
N PHE A 3 -45.74 -36.49 66.08
CA PHE A 3 -44.82 -36.68 64.99
C PHE A 3 -43.82 -35.51 64.97
N ALA A 4 -42.55 -35.81 65.16
CA ALA A 4 -41.43 -34.87 65.03
C ALA A 4 -40.94 -34.89 63.59
N SER A 5 -40.96 -33.73 62.94
CA SER A 5 -40.40 -33.52 61.61
C SER A 5 -38.92 -33.13 61.72
N ILE A 6 -38.04 -33.90 61.15
CA ILE A 6 -36.60 -33.66 61.06
C ILE A 6 -36.36 -32.88 59.76
N ALA A 7 -36.05 -31.55 59.87
CA ALA A 7 -35.61 -30.76 58.78
C ALA A 7 -34.08 -30.93 58.54
N ARG A 8 -33.72 -31.58 57.43
CA ARG A 8 -32.30 -31.63 56.97
C ARG A 8 -31.98 -30.34 56.22
N ARG A 9 -31.09 -29.54 56.74
CA ARG A 9 -30.49 -28.40 56.04
C ARG A 9 -29.37 -28.91 55.13
N ALA A 10 -29.57 -28.87 53.83
CA ALA A 10 -28.51 -29.07 52.85
C ALA A 10 -27.75 -27.72 52.65
N ALA A 11 -26.49 -27.70 53.04
CA ALA A 11 -25.59 -26.57 52.75
C ALA A 11 -25.05 -26.75 51.32
N LEU A 12 -25.46 -25.83 50.39
CA LEU A 12 -24.83 -25.73 49.09
C LEU A 12 -23.50 -24.94 49.25
N ALA A 13 -22.38 -25.62 49.06
CA ALA A 13 -21.08 -24.97 48.88
C ALA A 13 -20.98 -24.45 47.44
N VAL A 14 -21.08 -23.15 47.27
CA VAL A 14 -20.77 -22.49 45.98
C VAL A 14 -19.26 -22.39 45.87
N ALA A 15 -18.64 -23.21 45.03
CA ALA A 15 -17.25 -23.08 44.68
C ALA A 15 -17.13 -21.93 43.65
N ALA A 16 -16.63 -20.77 44.08
CA ALA A 16 -16.28 -19.68 43.22
C ALA A 16 -14.98 -20.02 42.44
N THR A 17 -15.10 -20.47 41.21
CA THR A 17 -13.98 -20.60 40.28
C THR A 17 -13.59 -19.20 39.81
N THR A 18 -12.56 -18.64 40.41
CA THR A 18 -11.89 -17.43 39.90
C THR A 18 -11.17 -17.82 38.61
N LEU A 19 -11.77 -17.48 37.47
CA LEU A 19 -11.08 -17.47 36.18
C LEU A 19 -9.97 -16.41 36.24
N PHE A 20 -8.72 -16.84 36.47
CA PHE A 20 -7.56 -16.06 36.18
C PHE A 20 -7.49 -15.83 34.66
N TRP A 21 -7.98 -14.70 34.18
CA TRP A 21 -7.57 -14.18 32.91
C TRP A 21 -6.08 -13.82 33.04
N GLY A 22 -5.23 -14.76 32.65
CA GLY A 22 -3.82 -14.48 32.48
C GLY A 22 -3.72 -13.32 31.51
N ALA A 23 -3.22 -12.18 31.97
CA ALA A 23 -2.80 -11.10 31.09
C ALA A 23 -1.80 -11.74 30.12
N VAL A 24 -2.19 -11.88 28.85
CA VAL A 24 -1.25 -12.18 27.78
C VAL A 24 -0.21 -11.07 27.86
N PRO A 25 1.09 -11.38 28.10
CA PRO A 25 2.10 -10.33 28.17
C PRO A 25 2.00 -9.54 26.87
N ALA A 26 1.86 -8.21 26.98
CA ALA A 26 1.95 -7.32 25.85
C ALA A 26 3.26 -7.69 25.15
N GLN A 27 3.14 -8.32 23.97
CA GLN A 27 4.27 -8.80 23.20
C GLN A 27 5.20 -7.60 23.02
N ALA A 28 6.45 -7.73 23.47
CA ALA A 28 7.44 -6.68 23.38
C ALA A 28 7.38 -6.10 21.96
N GLN A 29 6.99 -4.83 21.83
CA GLN A 29 6.83 -4.18 20.53
C GLN A 29 8.17 -4.36 19.81
N ASN A 30 8.11 -5.00 18.67
CA ASN A 30 9.25 -5.39 17.86
C ASN A 30 10.02 -4.10 17.47
N GLN A 31 11.11 -3.79 18.17
CA GLN A 31 11.87 -2.53 18.01
C GLN A 31 12.60 -2.44 16.66
N ASP A 32 12.63 -3.51 15.88
CA ASP A 32 13.36 -3.61 14.60
C ASP A 32 12.50 -3.40 13.35
N ILE A 33 11.31 -2.80 13.49
CA ILE A 33 10.48 -2.46 12.34
C ILE A 33 10.90 -1.08 11.81
N LYS A 34 11.31 -1.01 10.54
CA LYS A 34 11.79 0.22 9.89
C LYS A 34 11.16 0.41 8.53
N LEU A 35 10.51 1.55 8.33
CA LEU A 35 9.91 1.95 7.06
C LEU A 35 10.84 2.90 6.32
N TYR A 36 11.20 2.54 5.10
CA TYR A 36 12.03 3.32 4.18
C TYR A 36 11.19 3.82 3.02
N VAL A 37 11.44 5.07 2.61
CA VAL A 37 10.79 5.72 1.48
C VAL A 37 11.78 5.81 0.32
N PHE A 38 11.35 5.40 -0.86
CA PHE A 38 12.12 5.41 -2.10
C PHE A 38 11.35 6.10 -3.22
N SER A 39 12.03 6.33 -4.33
CA SER A 39 11.43 6.71 -5.60
C SER A 39 12.08 5.95 -6.75
N SER A 40 11.27 5.50 -7.69
CA SER A 40 11.71 4.93 -8.96
C SER A 40 11.72 6.00 -10.08
N GLY A 41 12.11 7.22 -9.73
CA GLY A 41 12.11 8.35 -10.64
C GLY A 41 10.86 9.22 -10.51
N SER A 42 10.50 9.90 -11.58
CA SER A 42 9.37 10.84 -11.60
C SER A 42 8.66 10.86 -12.94
N LEU A 43 7.40 11.29 -12.92
CA LEU A 43 6.61 11.60 -14.10
C LEU A 43 6.41 13.11 -14.20
N GLY A 44 6.57 13.68 -15.37
CA GLY A 44 6.51 15.12 -15.61
C GLY A 44 5.35 15.52 -16.51
N GLY A 45 5.14 16.84 -16.63
CA GLY A 45 4.19 17.35 -17.60
C GLY A 45 2.72 17.21 -17.23
N PHE A 46 2.39 16.82 -16.01
CA PHE A 46 1.00 16.64 -15.61
C PHE A 46 0.28 17.97 -15.38
N PRO A 47 -0.81 18.26 -16.13
CA PRO A 47 -1.74 19.29 -15.72
C PRO A 47 -2.40 18.90 -14.40
N LYS A 48 -2.60 19.87 -13.50
CA LYS A 48 -3.25 19.63 -12.21
C LYS A 48 -4.64 18.98 -12.38
N ALA A 49 -5.33 19.36 -13.46
CA ALA A 49 -6.61 18.78 -13.85
C ALA A 49 -6.59 17.25 -14.09
N GLY A 50 -5.45 16.69 -14.45
CA GLY A 50 -5.28 15.22 -14.58
C GLY A 50 -5.24 14.48 -13.25
N LEU A 51 -4.88 15.19 -12.17
CA LEU A 51 -4.77 14.63 -10.82
C LEU A 51 -5.95 15.04 -9.92
N GLN A 52 -6.69 16.08 -10.30
CA GLN A 52 -7.79 16.64 -9.52
C GLN A 52 -8.88 17.18 -10.45
N MET A 53 -10.06 16.60 -10.39
CA MET A 53 -11.20 17.06 -11.18
C MET A 53 -11.50 18.54 -10.86
N GLY A 54 -11.66 19.35 -11.91
CA GLY A 54 -11.97 20.77 -11.78
C GLY A 54 -10.83 21.68 -11.36
N ALA A 55 -9.60 21.17 -11.24
CA ALA A 55 -8.42 22.01 -11.01
C ALA A 55 -7.91 22.63 -12.30
N GLU A 56 -7.27 23.79 -12.19
CA GLU A 56 -6.63 24.52 -13.28
C GLU A 56 -5.12 24.61 -13.09
N GLY A 57 -4.40 24.87 -14.19
CA GLY A 57 -2.95 25.07 -14.17
C GLY A 57 -2.14 23.77 -14.10
N MET A 58 -0.86 23.94 -13.80
CA MET A 58 0.09 22.85 -13.66
C MET A 58 0.40 22.59 -12.20
N LEU A 59 0.70 21.33 -11.87
CA LEU A 59 1.27 20.98 -10.58
C LEU A 59 2.70 21.55 -10.49
N ALA A 60 3.05 22.18 -9.40
CA ALA A 60 4.42 22.65 -9.14
C ALA A 60 5.12 21.74 -8.11
N PRO A 61 6.37 21.31 -8.31
CA PRO A 61 7.16 21.43 -9.54
C PRO A 61 6.51 20.54 -10.63
N ASN A 62 6.55 20.87 -11.85
CA ASN A 62 5.87 20.17 -12.96
C ASN A 62 6.30 18.68 -13.12
N SER A 63 6.34 17.96 -12.02
CA SER A 63 6.66 16.54 -11.94
C SER A 63 6.14 15.94 -10.62
N ILE A 64 5.74 14.69 -10.67
CA ILE A 64 5.30 13.91 -9.52
C ILE A 64 6.30 12.78 -9.24
N PRO A 65 6.65 12.51 -7.97
CA PRO A 65 7.48 11.36 -7.62
C PRO A 65 6.71 10.07 -7.84
N VAL A 66 7.40 9.00 -8.18
CA VAL A 66 6.86 7.64 -8.19
C VAL A 66 7.43 6.90 -6.99
N SER A 67 6.68 6.94 -5.90
CA SER A 67 7.14 6.43 -4.61
C SER A 67 6.90 4.94 -4.48
N PHE A 68 7.83 4.26 -3.80
CA PHE A 68 7.62 2.92 -3.26
C PHE A 68 8.24 2.81 -1.87
N TYR A 69 7.87 1.80 -1.12
CA TYR A 69 8.23 1.71 0.28
C TYR A 69 8.77 0.33 0.62
N VAL A 70 9.75 0.27 1.52
CA VAL A 70 10.26 -1.00 2.05
C VAL A 70 10.12 -0.99 3.57
N LEU A 71 9.44 -2.00 4.10
CA LEU A 71 9.37 -2.27 5.53
C LEU A 71 10.33 -3.41 5.87
N LYS A 72 11.40 -3.11 6.60
CA LYS A 72 12.17 -4.16 7.28
C LYS A 72 11.36 -4.66 8.47
N HIS A 73 11.09 -5.97 8.51
CA HIS A 73 10.26 -6.56 9.54
C HIS A 73 10.82 -7.95 9.92
N PRO A 74 10.86 -8.33 11.21
CA PRO A 74 11.42 -9.61 11.68
C PRO A 74 10.75 -10.85 11.07
N LYS A 75 9.46 -10.76 10.70
CA LYS A 75 8.72 -11.85 10.06
C LYS A 75 8.96 -11.93 8.53
N GLY A 76 9.69 -10.95 7.95
CA GLY A 76 10.05 -10.86 6.53
C GLY A 76 9.87 -9.45 5.97
N ASN A 77 10.82 -9.02 5.14
CA ASN A 77 10.79 -7.70 4.51
C ASN A 77 9.65 -7.60 3.49
N ILE A 78 9.02 -6.44 3.45
CA ILE A 78 7.92 -6.11 2.54
C ILE A 78 8.37 -4.99 1.62
N ILE A 79 8.03 -5.07 0.34
CA ILE A 79 7.96 -3.92 -0.55
C ILE A 79 6.48 -3.58 -0.79
N PHE A 80 6.11 -2.30 -0.70
CA PHE A 80 4.80 -1.79 -1.06
C PHE A 80 4.92 -0.91 -2.29
N ASP A 81 4.28 -1.33 -3.38
CA ASP A 81 4.50 -0.92 -4.77
C ASP A 81 5.93 -1.20 -5.26
N THR A 82 6.12 -1.21 -6.56
CA THR A 82 7.41 -1.54 -7.21
C THR A 82 7.86 -0.47 -8.20
N GLY A 83 7.14 0.63 -8.28
CA GLY A 83 7.50 1.79 -9.09
C GLY A 83 7.47 1.56 -10.60
N ASN A 84 8.09 2.50 -11.31
CA ASN A 84 8.31 2.41 -12.76
C ASN A 84 9.20 1.21 -13.11
N SER A 85 8.93 0.56 -14.24
CA SER A 85 9.71 -0.59 -14.69
C SER A 85 11.17 -0.23 -14.97
N ASP A 86 12.12 -0.98 -14.41
CA ASP A 86 13.56 -0.84 -14.70
C ASP A 86 13.87 -1.03 -16.19
N LYS A 87 12.99 -1.71 -16.93
CA LYS A 87 13.10 -1.90 -18.38
C LYS A 87 12.89 -0.62 -19.19
N THR A 88 12.39 0.42 -18.56
CA THR A 88 12.27 1.75 -19.20
C THR A 88 13.61 2.49 -19.25
N ILE A 89 14.61 2.13 -18.43
CA ILE A 89 15.87 2.84 -18.33
C ILE A 89 16.63 2.78 -19.66
N GLY A 90 16.71 3.91 -20.36
CA GLY A 90 17.32 4.02 -21.71
C GLY A 90 16.51 3.34 -22.80
N ASN A 91 15.26 2.98 -22.53
CA ASN A 91 14.33 2.33 -23.47
C ASN A 91 12.87 2.71 -23.16
N GLU A 92 12.64 3.96 -22.80
CA GLU A 92 11.35 4.44 -22.29
C GLU A 92 10.22 4.18 -23.29
N GLU A 93 10.40 4.63 -24.55
CA GLU A 93 9.42 4.42 -25.61
C GLU A 93 9.32 2.95 -26.05
N GLY A 94 10.41 2.19 -25.96
CA GLY A 94 10.41 0.75 -26.28
C GLY A 94 9.60 -0.08 -25.31
N TRP A 95 9.48 0.37 -24.04
CA TRP A 95 8.74 -0.36 -23.01
C TRP A 95 7.33 0.18 -22.78
N TRP A 96 7.18 1.49 -22.64
CA TRP A 96 5.88 2.15 -22.39
C TRP A 96 5.22 2.67 -23.67
N GLY A 97 5.89 2.60 -24.84
CA GLY A 97 5.39 3.15 -26.09
C GLY A 97 5.19 4.68 -25.98
N PRO A 98 4.15 5.23 -26.62
CA PRO A 98 3.86 6.66 -26.58
C PRO A 98 3.65 7.25 -25.18
N LEU A 99 3.30 6.41 -24.19
CA LEU A 99 3.07 6.85 -22.80
C LEU A 99 4.31 7.44 -22.16
N ALA A 100 5.50 6.89 -22.48
CA ALA A 100 6.76 7.39 -21.94
C ALA A 100 6.92 8.89 -22.17
N LYS A 101 6.65 9.35 -23.39
CA LYS A 101 6.68 10.76 -23.76
C LYS A 101 5.52 11.54 -23.14
N GLY A 102 4.32 10.97 -23.16
CA GLY A 102 3.11 11.60 -22.61
C GLY A 102 3.22 11.86 -21.10
N PHE A 103 3.81 10.92 -20.35
CA PHE A 103 4.05 11.05 -18.92
C PHE A 103 5.36 11.78 -18.57
N GLY A 104 6.23 12.07 -19.54
CA GLY A 104 7.51 12.71 -19.27
C GLY A 104 8.35 11.96 -18.25
N LEU A 105 8.43 10.63 -18.41
CA LEU A 105 9.17 9.72 -17.53
C LEU A 105 10.63 10.17 -17.39
N LYS A 106 11.10 10.24 -16.16
CA LYS A 106 12.52 10.48 -15.81
C LYS A 106 12.94 9.41 -14.82
N MET A 107 13.77 8.49 -15.28
CA MET A 107 14.32 7.40 -14.49
C MET A 107 15.76 7.13 -14.91
N THR A 108 16.63 6.85 -13.96
CA THR A 108 18.05 6.52 -14.15
C THR A 108 18.37 5.17 -13.56
N LYS A 109 19.58 4.66 -13.77
CA LYS A 109 20.04 3.40 -13.17
C LYS A 109 20.06 3.45 -11.63
N ASP A 110 20.22 4.64 -11.05
CA ASP A 110 20.21 4.82 -9.61
C ASP A 110 18.80 4.70 -9.01
N ASP A 111 17.76 4.88 -9.84
CA ASP A 111 16.36 4.74 -9.45
C ASP A 111 15.86 3.29 -9.56
N ALA A 112 16.65 2.40 -10.18
CA ALA A 112 16.31 0.99 -10.34
C ALA A 112 16.14 0.28 -8.99
N ILE A 113 15.21 -0.66 -8.90
CA ILE A 113 14.91 -1.39 -7.66
C ILE A 113 16.15 -1.99 -6.99
N PRO A 114 17.06 -2.71 -7.69
CA PRO A 114 18.25 -3.27 -7.05
C PRO A 114 19.19 -2.19 -6.47
N ALA A 115 19.36 -1.07 -7.18
CA ALA A 115 20.20 0.04 -6.72
C ALA A 115 19.60 0.71 -5.48
N GLN A 116 18.29 0.91 -5.47
CA GLN A 116 17.58 1.50 -4.33
C GLN A 116 17.62 0.58 -3.10
N LEU A 117 17.38 -0.72 -3.25
CA LEU A 117 17.45 -1.69 -2.15
C LEU A 117 18.87 -1.80 -1.56
N ALA A 118 19.90 -1.71 -2.39
CA ALA A 118 21.29 -1.74 -1.95
C ALA A 118 21.62 -0.60 -0.97
N ARG A 119 20.95 0.57 -1.07
CA ARG A 119 21.13 1.70 -0.13
C ARG A 119 20.80 1.37 1.31
N ILE A 120 20.01 0.33 1.53
CA ILE A 120 19.63 -0.15 2.87
C ILE A 120 20.17 -1.56 3.15
N GLY A 121 21.13 -2.02 2.33
CA GLY A 121 21.79 -3.32 2.48
C GLY A 121 20.89 -4.52 2.18
N LEU A 122 19.91 -4.35 1.29
CA LEU A 122 19.03 -5.42 0.80
C LEU A 122 19.25 -5.70 -0.68
N LYS A 123 18.89 -6.93 -1.07
CA LYS A 123 18.74 -7.38 -2.45
C LYS A 123 17.28 -7.69 -2.72
N VAL A 124 16.92 -7.88 -3.96
CA VAL A 124 15.54 -8.26 -4.37
C VAL A 124 15.10 -9.55 -3.68
N GLU A 125 16.02 -10.53 -3.55
CA GLU A 125 15.77 -11.83 -2.93
C GLU A 125 15.47 -11.75 -1.43
N ASP A 126 15.85 -10.66 -0.76
CA ASP A 126 15.57 -10.42 0.67
C ASP A 126 14.15 -9.93 0.92
N ILE A 127 13.39 -9.61 -0.13
CA ILE A 127 11.99 -9.22 -0.06
C ILE A 127 11.12 -10.47 -0.03
N LYS A 128 10.44 -10.68 1.09
CA LYS A 128 9.55 -11.83 1.27
C LYS A 128 8.15 -11.59 0.69
N PHE A 129 7.67 -10.36 0.79
CA PHE A 129 6.34 -9.98 0.33
C PHE A 129 6.40 -8.74 -0.57
N ALA A 130 5.84 -8.84 -1.77
CA ALA A 130 5.64 -7.71 -2.66
C ALA A 130 4.14 -7.38 -2.68
N VAL A 131 3.76 -6.32 -1.97
CA VAL A 131 2.36 -5.88 -1.87
C VAL A 131 2.14 -4.76 -2.88
N LEU A 132 1.21 -4.95 -3.80
CA LEU A 132 0.93 -3.99 -4.86
C LEU A 132 -0.35 -3.23 -4.53
N GLY A 133 -0.27 -1.91 -4.46
CA GLY A 133 -1.42 -1.03 -4.31
C GLY A 133 -2.38 -1.21 -5.48
N HIS A 134 -1.82 -1.33 -6.69
CA HIS A 134 -2.47 -1.73 -7.93
C HIS A 134 -1.41 -2.04 -9.01
N MET A 135 -1.84 -2.36 -10.24
CA MET A 135 -0.95 -2.85 -11.29
C MET A 135 -0.70 -1.86 -12.44
N HIS A 136 -0.97 -0.58 -12.27
CA HIS A 136 -0.57 0.40 -13.27
C HIS A 136 0.95 0.48 -13.40
N LEU A 137 1.40 1.01 -14.50
CA LEU A 137 2.76 1.00 -15.04
C LEU A 137 3.82 1.57 -14.08
N ASP A 138 3.42 2.47 -13.20
CA ASP A 138 4.28 3.15 -12.21
C ASP A 138 4.15 2.61 -10.78
N HIS A 139 3.36 1.54 -10.57
CA HIS A 139 3.22 0.83 -9.30
C HIS A 139 3.58 -0.66 -9.40
N GLY A 140 3.10 -1.33 -10.46
CA GLY A 140 3.39 -2.74 -10.74
C GLY A 140 4.59 -2.98 -11.65
N GLY A 141 5.28 -1.94 -12.12
CA GLY A 141 6.25 -2.00 -13.21
C GLY A 141 7.45 -2.93 -12.99
N ASN A 142 7.82 -3.21 -11.75
CA ASN A 142 8.90 -4.13 -11.40
C ASN A 142 8.42 -5.39 -10.66
N ALA A 143 7.13 -5.67 -10.62
CA ALA A 143 6.62 -6.88 -9.95
C ALA A 143 7.35 -8.14 -10.41
N PHE A 144 7.71 -8.22 -11.70
CA PHE A 144 8.43 -9.35 -12.31
C PHE A 144 9.79 -9.67 -11.66
N GLN A 145 10.41 -8.75 -10.94
CA GLN A 145 11.69 -8.98 -10.25
C GLN A 145 11.52 -9.83 -8.99
N PHE A 146 10.33 -9.83 -8.38
CA PHE A 146 10.04 -10.47 -7.10
C PHE A 146 9.54 -11.92 -7.25
N LYS A 147 10.22 -12.71 -8.11
CA LYS A 147 9.84 -14.10 -8.41
C LYS A 147 9.91 -15.05 -7.20
N ASN A 148 10.77 -14.72 -6.23
CA ASN A 148 10.95 -15.51 -5.01
C ASN A 148 10.09 -15.01 -3.84
N SER A 149 9.37 -13.90 -4.06
CA SER A 149 8.46 -13.30 -3.07
C SER A 149 7.04 -13.83 -3.22
N THR A 150 6.23 -13.68 -2.18
CA THR A 150 4.79 -13.76 -2.30
C THR A 150 4.27 -12.39 -2.75
N VAL A 151 3.71 -12.33 -3.96
CA VAL A 151 3.07 -11.11 -4.48
C VAL A 151 1.64 -11.05 -3.97
N ILE A 152 1.22 -9.91 -3.43
CA ILE A 152 -0.09 -9.75 -2.79
C ILE A 152 -0.84 -8.59 -3.45
N MET A 153 -2.01 -8.86 -3.99
CA MET A 153 -2.92 -7.88 -4.57
C MET A 153 -4.37 -8.31 -4.41
N GLN A 154 -5.32 -7.42 -4.66
CA GLN A 154 -6.72 -7.81 -4.71
C GLN A 154 -7.00 -8.67 -5.96
N ASN A 155 -7.96 -9.60 -5.85
CA ASN A 155 -8.36 -10.45 -6.96
C ASN A 155 -8.89 -9.64 -8.16
N ASP A 156 -9.62 -8.55 -7.87
CA ASP A 156 -10.14 -7.66 -8.91
C ASP A 156 -8.99 -6.99 -9.67
N GLU A 157 -7.89 -6.63 -8.99
CA GLU A 157 -6.71 -6.06 -9.63
C GLU A 157 -6.00 -7.07 -10.52
N TYR A 158 -5.81 -8.29 -10.03
CA TYR A 158 -5.21 -9.36 -10.83
C TYR A 158 -5.99 -9.60 -12.13
N ASN A 159 -7.32 -9.63 -12.04
CA ASN A 159 -8.17 -9.83 -13.21
C ASN A 159 -8.09 -8.65 -14.19
N SER A 160 -8.11 -7.41 -13.67
CA SER A 160 -8.00 -6.19 -14.48
C SER A 160 -6.62 -6.07 -15.14
N ALA A 161 -5.55 -6.48 -14.47
CA ALA A 161 -4.22 -6.48 -15.05
C ALA A 161 -4.08 -7.46 -16.24
N LEU A 162 -4.75 -8.59 -16.18
CA LEU A 162 -4.72 -9.59 -17.27
C LEU A 162 -5.72 -9.34 -18.40
N ALA A 163 -6.82 -8.66 -18.09
CA ALA A 163 -7.89 -8.36 -19.04
C ALA A 163 -8.51 -6.99 -18.71
N PRO A 164 -7.78 -5.90 -18.92
CA PRO A 164 -8.27 -4.58 -18.58
C PRO A 164 -9.45 -4.17 -19.45
N GLU A 165 -10.38 -3.42 -18.86
CA GLU A 165 -11.51 -2.86 -19.58
C GLU A 165 -11.06 -1.88 -20.66
N THR A 166 -11.82 -1.80 -21.75
CA THR A 166 -11.58 -0.84 -22.83
C THR A 166 -11.59 0.59 -22.29
N GLY A 167 -10.56 1.37 -22.62
CA GLY A 167 -10.38 2.75 -22.15
C GLY A 167 -9.49 2.87 -20.91
N PHE A 168 -9.29 1.77 -20.14
CA PHE A 168 -8.38 1.74 -19.00
C PHE A 168 -7.12 0.89 -19.26
N SER A 169 -7.10 0.12 -20.32
CA SER A 169 -5.99 -0.77 -20.69
C SER A 169 -4.66 -0.04 -20.89
N VAL A 170 -4.70 1.24 -21.17
CA VAL A 170 -3.51 2.08 -21.43
C VAL A 170 -2.51 2.11 -20.28
N PHE A 171 -2.97 1.93 -19.04
CA PHE A 171 -2.10 1.95 -17.86
C PHE A 171 -1.50 0.58 -17.49
N TYR A 172 -1.95 -0.49 -18.14
CA TYR A 172 -1.44 -1.85 -17.93
C TYR A 172 -0.48 -2.21 -19.06
N ILE A 173 0.82 -2.22 -18.78
CA ILE A 173 1.83 -2.57 -19.79
C ILE A 173 1.86 -4.08 -19.99
N PRO A 174 1.56 -4.60 -21.19
CA PRO A 174 1.51 -6.05 -21.42
C PRO A 174 2.79 -6.78 -21.01
N GLY A 175 3.96 -6.14 -21.22
CA GLY A 175 5.26 -6.69 -20.83
C GLY A 175 5.43 -6.90 -19.33
N ASP A 176 4.83 -6.01 -18.49
CA ASP A 176 4.86 -6.15 -17.03
C ASP A 176 3.90 -7.25 -16.55
N MET A 177 2.82 -7.52 -17.32
CA MET A 177 1.80 -8.52 -16.99
C MET A 177 2.22 -9.94 -17.38
N THR A 178 3.15 -10.10 -18.33
CA THR A 178 3.54 -11.41 -18.90
C THR A 178 4.00 -12.38 -17.83
N GLU A 179 4.75 -11.91 -16.85
CA GLU A 179 5.34 -12.73 -15.80
C GLU A 179 4.39 -13.06 -14.64
N LEU A 180 3.29 -12.32 -14.49
CA LEU A 180 2.38 -12.50 -13.35
C LEU A 180 1.85 -13.92 -13.22
N LYS A 181 1.58 -14.60 -14.34
CA LYS A 181 1.04 -15.97 -14.34
C LYS A 181 2.01 -17.00 -13.75
N ASN A 182 3.31 -16.67 -13.72
CA ASN A 182 4.37 -17.54 -13.24
C ASN A 182 4.82 -17.19 -11.81
N MET A 183 4.18 -16.22 -11.16
CA MET A 183 4.55 -15.75 -9.84
C MET A 183 3.71 -16.39 -8.74
N ASN A 184 4.26 -16.45 -7.52
CA ASN A 184 3.51 -16.86 -6.34
C ASN A 184 2.59 -15.70 -5.89
N ILE A 185 1.32 -15.71 -6.30
CA ILE A 185 0.37 -14.63 -6.04
C ILE A 185 -0.69 -15.05 -5.03
N VAL A 186 -0.82 -14.26 -3.97
CA VAL A 186 -1.96 -14.29 -3.06
C VAL A 186 -2.95 -13.20 -3.48
N LYS A 187 -4.13 -13.64 -3.92
CA LYS A 187 -5.23 -12.78 -4.35
C LYS A 187 -6.20 -12.57 -3.19
N LEU A 188 -6.31 -11.32 -2.73
CA LEU A 188 -7.18 -10.95 -1.62
C LEU A 188 -8.59 -10.59 -2.12
N ASN A 189 -9.58 -10.74 -1.25
CA ASN A 189 -10.95 -10.27 -1.45
C ASN A 189 -11.38 -9.44 -0.21
N GLY A 190 -10.69 -8.33 0.03
CA GLY A 190 -10.99 -7.45 1.16
C GLY A 190 -9.75 -7.00 1.93
N ASP A 191 -9.97 -6.53 3.16
CA ASP A 191 -8.91 -6.08 4.05
C ASP A 191 -8.15 -7.29 4.62
N PHE A 192 -6.85 -7.12 4.85
CA PHE A 192 -5.99 -8.20 5.31
C PHE A 192 -4.89 -7.70 6.25
N ASP A 193 -4.68 -8.37 7.37
CA ASP A 193 -3.53 -8.14 8.26
C ASP A 193 -2.45 -9.18 7.94
N LEU A 194 -1.35 -8.73 7.33
CA LEU A 194 -0.32 -9.61 6.79
C LEU A 194 0.32 -10.52 7.85
N PHE A 195 0.48 -10.02 9.07
CA PHE A 195 1.13 -10.75 10.16
C PHE A 195 0.17 -11.13 11.29
N GLY A 196 -1.09 -10.67 11.23
CA GLY A 196 -2.10 -10.90 12.27
C GLY A 196 -1.84 -10.14 13.57
N ASP A 197 -0.97 -9.12 13.56
CA ASP A 197 -0.57 -8.35 14.74
C ASP A 197 -0.77 -6.83 14.58
N GLY A 198 -1.38 -6.42 13.48
CA GLY A 198 -1.68 -5.02 13.16
C GLY A 198 -0.49 -4.21 12.64
N THR A 199 0.71 -4.81 12.51
CA THR A 199 1.91 -4.07 12.08
C THR A 199 1.89 -3.70 10.60
N PHE A 200 1.28 -4.53 9.73
CA PHE A 200 1.08 -4.25 8.32
C PHE A 200 -0.31 -4.70 7.87
N ARG A 201 -1.19 -3.75 7.71
CA ARG A 201 -2.58 -4.00 7.28
C ARG A 201 -2.77 -3.50 5.85
N ILE A 202 -3.35 -4.34 5.02
CA ILE A 202 -3.74 -4.05 3.64
C ILE A 202 -5.24 -3.74 3.65
N ILE A 203 -5.63 -2.61 3.10
CA ILE A 203 -7.00 -2.12 3.13
C ILE A 203 -7.51 -2.00 1.70
N ARG A 204 -8.53 -2.77 1.34
CA ARG A 204 -9.17 -2.69 0.02
C ARG A 204 -9.87 -1.35 -0.16
N ALA A 205 -9.61 -0.68 -1.28
CA ALA A 205 -10.09 0.65 -1.59
C ALA A 205 -10.29 0.86 -3.11
N PRO A 206 -11.23 0.13 -3.74
CA PRO A 206 -11.47 0.28 -5.16
C PRO A 206 -11.92 1.69 -5.51
N GLY A 207 -11.59 2.14 -6.71
CA GLY A 207 -11.94 3.49 -7.18
C GLY A 207 -11.01 3.96 -8.27
N HIS A 208 -9.72 4.09 -7.98
CA HIS A 208 -8.69 4.37 -8.98
C HIS A 208 -8.58 3.20 -9.98
N SER A 209 -8.40 2.00 -9.49
CA SER A 209 -8.57 0.75 -10.23
C SER A 209 -9.55 -0.18 -9.50
N PRO A 210 -10.06 -1.26 -10.12
CA PRO A 210 -11.03 -2.16 -9.51
C PRO A 210 -10.52 -2.85 -8.24
N GLY A 211 -9.21 -3.09 -8.16
CA GLY A 211 -8.57 -3.75 -7.03
C GLY A 211 -7.61 -2.87 -6.26
N SER A 212 -7.70 -1.55 -6.36
CA SER A 212 -6.85 -0.65 -5.58
C SER A 212 -6.92 -0.94 -4.09
N GLN A 213 -5.76 -0.84 -3.43
CA GLN A 213 -5.60 -1.00 -2.00
C GLN A 213 -4.51 -0.07 -1.47
N PHE A 214 -4.58 0.27 -0.20
CA PHE A 214 -3.55 1.02 0.52
C PHE A 214 -3.05 0.23 1.71
N ALA A 215 -1.90 0.61 2.27
CA ALA A 215 -1.37 -0.04 3.46
C ALA A 215 -1.42 0.89 4.68
N VAL A 216 -1.65 0.30 5.86
CA VAL A 216 -1.48 0.95 7.16
C VAL A 216 -0.38 0.21 7.91
N VAL A 217 0.71 0.93 8.20
CA VAL A 217 1.90 0.40 8.86
C VAL A 217 1.97 0.98 10.27
N LYS A 218 2.05 0.12 11.28
CA LYS A 218 2.23 0.55 12.67
C LYS A 218 3.70 0.43 13.06
N LEU A 219 4.32 1.58 13.30
CA LEU A 219 5.72 1.70 13.66
C LEU A 219 5.90 1.94 15.16
N PRO A 220 6.99 1.45 15.78
CA PRO A 220 7.18 1.51 17.24
C PRO A 220 7.18 2.92 17.82
N LYS A 221 7.86 3.88 17.15
CA LYS A 221 8.00 5.26 17.64
C LYS A 221 7.21 6.27 16.81
N THR A 222 7.15 6.06 15.49
CA THR A 222 6.45 6.97 14.57
C THR A 222 4.93 6.87 14.71
N GLY A 223 4.40 5.74 15.18
CA GLY A 223 2.98 5.42 15.21
C GLY A 223 2.48 4.91 13.86
N SER A 224 1.19 5.09 13.59
CA SER A 224 0.58 4.62 12.34
C SER A 224 0.94 5.51 11.16
N VAL A 225 1.25 4.87 10.02
CA VAL A 225 1.52 5.51 8.73
C VAL A 225 0.63 4.88 7.67
N ILE A 226 -0.06 5.68 6.88
CA ILE A 226 -0.86 5.23 5.73
C ILE A 226 -0.03 5.46 4.46
N LEU A 227 0.17 4.41 3.66
CA LEU A 227 0.80 4.44 2.35
C LEU A 227 -0.33 4.34 1.32
N THR A 228 -0.67 5.46 0.67
CA THR A 228 -1.92 5.54 -0.09
C THR A 228 -1.89 4.86 -1.44
N SER A 229 -0.70 4.63 -2.05
CA SER A 229 -0.64 4.36 -3.50
C SER A 229 -1.52 5.37 -4.25
N ASP A 230 -2.22 4.99 -5.29
CA ASP A 230 -3.08 5.89 -6.07
C ASP A 230 -4.54 5.98 -5.60
N VAL A 231 -4.82 5.41 -4.44
CA VAL A 231 -6.11 5.68 -3.76
C VAL A 231 -6.25 7.18 -3.46
N VAL A 232 -5.13 7.86 -3.17
CA VAL A 232 -5.05 9.33 -3.05
C VAL A 232 -3.69 9.81 -3.55
N TYR A 233 -3.68 10.60 -4.61
CA TYR A 233 -2.44 11.12 -5.22
C TYR A 233 -1.77 12.21 -4.40
N LEU A 234 -2.54 13.23 -4.01
CA LEU A 234 -2.07 14.46 -3.39
C LEU A 234 -2.78 14.70 -2.06
N LYS A 235 -2.10 15.40 -1.15
CA LYS A 235 -2.73 15.87 0.09
C LYS A 235 -4.02 16.65 -0.17
N GLU A 236 -4.01 17.50 -1.19
CA GLU A 236 -5.18 18.30 -1.58
C GLU A 236 -6.37 17.43 -2.02
N ASN A 237 -6.14 16.27 -2.66
CA ASN A 237 -7.21 15.31 -2.97
C ASN A 237 -7.94 14.86 -1.69
N LEU A 238 -7.17 14.52 -0.66
CA LEU A 238 -7.73 14.09 0.62
C LEU A 238 -8.45 15.25 1.33
N ASP A 239 -7.80 16.40 1.45
CA ASP A 239 -8.32 17.51 2.24
C ASP A 239 -9.63 18.05 1.66
N LYS A 240 -9.71 18.17 0.34
CA LYS A 240 -10.84 18.76 -0.37
C LYS A 240 -11.82 17.74 -0.96
N ASN A 241 -11.61 16.44 -0.75
CA ASN A 241 -12.38 15.36 -1.39
C ASN A 241 -12.38 15.48 -2.92
N LEU A 242 -11.23 15.71 -3.51
CA LEU A 242 -11.07 15.77 -4.96
C LEU A 242 -10.58 14.43 -5.49
N ILE A 243 -11.15 13.95 -6.57
CA ILE A 243 -10.72 12.75 -7.26
C ILE A 243 -10.16 13.11 -8.64
N PRO A 244 -9.27 12.29 -9.21
CA PRO A 244 -8.87 12.45 -10.61
C PRO A 244 -10.06 12.25 -11.56
N PRO A 245 -10.04 12.88 -12.76
CA PRO A 245 -10.99 12.54 -13.80
C PRO A 245 -10.73 11.14 -14.37
N ILE A 246 -11.66 10.63 -15.17
CA ILE A 246 -11.42 9.46 -16.02
C ILE A 246 -10.31 9.80 -17.04
N PRO A 247 -9.30 8.90 -17.25
CA PRO A 247 -9.23 7.51 -16.78
C PRO A 247 -8.49 7.31 -15.44
N GLY A 248 -8.06 8.34 -14.73
CA GLY A 248 -7.39 8.23 -13.43
C GLY A 248 -8.31 7.77 -12.29
N THR A 249 -9.62 7.70 -12.52
CA THR A 249 -10.60 7.13 -11.58
C THR A 249 -11.60 6.28 -12.37
N GLN A 250 -11.62 4.96 -12.13
CA GLN A 250 -12.53 4.04 -12.81
C GLN A 250 -13.91 4.00 -12.15
N ASP A 251 -13.94 4.07 -10.81
CA ASP A 251 -15.18 4.15 -10.02
C ASP A 251 -15.16 5.37 -9.09
N PRO A 252 -15.80 6.48 -9.48
CA PRO A 252 -15.87 7.68 -8.65
C PRO A 252 -16.51 7.46 -7.28
N ARG A 253 -17.51 6.57 -7.18
CA ARG A 253 -18.17 6.29 -5.88
C ARG A 253 -17.21 5.53 -4.95
N GLY A 254 -16.52 4.53 -5.48
CA GLY A 254 -15.48 3.82 -4.76
C GLY A 254 -14.35 4.75 -4.30
N ALA A 255 -13.89 5.67 -5.17
CA ALA A 255 -12.86 6.64 -4.83
C ALA A 255 -13.26 7.56 -3.66
N TYR A 256 -14.48 8.09 -3.64
CA TYR A 256 -14.97 8.87 -2.50
C TYR A 256 -15.09 8.03 -1.22
N ALA A 257 -15.56 6.79 -1.32
CA ALA A 257 -15.61 5.87 -0.18
C ALA A 257 -14.20 5.56 0.36
N ALA A 258 -13.23 5.40 -0.52
CA ALA A 258 -11.83 5.16 -0.17
C ALA A 258 -11.20 6.37 0.55
N ILE A 259 -11.45 7.60 0.07
CA ILE A 259 -11.06 8.85 0.75
C ILE A 259 -11.64 8.91 2.16
N ALA A 260 -12.93 8.60 2.32
CA ALA A 260 -13.59 8.59 3.62
C ALA A 260 -12.96 7.53 4.56
N LYS A 261 -12.63 6.34 4.04
CA LYS A 261 -11.97 5.27 4.79
C LYS A 261 -10.58 5.67 5.27
N ILE A 262 -9.78 6.33 4.41
CA ILE A 262 -8.46 6.87 4.80
C ILE A 262 -8.61 7.91 5.91
N LYS A 263 -9.55 8.86 5.79
CA LYS A 263 -9.80 9.87 6.83
C LYS A 263 -10.19 9.24 8.16
N LEU A 264 -11.08 8.26 8.14
CA LEU A 264 -11.50 7.54 9.33
C LEU A 264 -10.30 6.88 10.04
N ILE A 265 -9.46 6.16 9.31
CA ILE A 265 -8.28 5.49 9.88
C ILE A 265 -7.25 6.52 10.36
N ARG A 266 -6.99 7.57 9.56
CA ARG A 266 -6.10 8.66 9.97
C ARG A 266 -6.52 9.27 11.30
N ASP A 267 -7.79 9.60 11.45
CA ASP A 267 -8.30 10.29 12.64
C ASP A 267 -8.38 9.36 13.85
N ALA A 268 -8.74 8.08 13.64
CA ALA A 268 -8.81 7.08 14.71
C ALA A 268 -7.42 6.70 15.27
N GLU A 269 -6.39 6.70 14.43
CA GLU A 269 -5.05 6.23 14.81
C GLU A 269 -4.01 7.36 14.91
N GLY A 270 -4.38 8.61 14.61
CA GLY A 270 -3.43 9.73 14.50
C GLY A 270 -2.39 9.48 13.40
N ALA A 271 -2.77 8.79 12.32
CA ALA A 271 -1.84 8.30 11.34
C ALA A 271 -1.27 9.41 10.46
N ARG A 272 0.04 9.33 10.17
CA ARG A 272 0.67 10.11 9.09
C ARG A 272 0.27 9.52 7.75
N ILE A 273 0.22 10.36 6.71
CA ILE A 273 -0.10 9.90 5.37
C ILE A 273 1.07 10.18 4.42
N PHE A 274 1.48 9.15 3.69
CA PHE A 274 2.39 9.25 2.56
C PHE A 274 1.58 9.00 1.30
N TYR A 275 1.45 10.05 0.50
CA TYR A 275 0.64 10.07 -0.71
C TYR A 275 1.40 9.45 -1.88
N GLY A 276 0.67 8.91 -2.86
CA GLY A 276 1.27 8.25 -4.02
C GLY A 276 2.20 9.18 -4.80
N HIS A 277 1.75 10.41 -5.05
CA HIS A 277 2.40 11.32 -6.00
C HIS A 277 2.57 12.77 -5.52
N ASP A 278 2.44 13.05 -4.23
CA ASP A 278 2.55 14.42 -3.70
C ASP A 278 4.01 14.87 -3.62
N PRO A 279 4.45 15.83 -4.46
CA PRO A 279 5.85 16.24 -4.50
C PRO A 279 6.29 16.99 -3.23
N GLU A 280 5.40 17.77 -2.59
CA GLU A 280 5.74 18.53 -1.40
C GLU A 280 5.86 17.60 -0.19
N ILE A 281 4.93 16.68 -0.03
CA ILE A 281 5.00 15.68 1.05
C ILE A 281 6.20 14.76 0.83
N PHE A 282 6.43 14.30 -0.40
CA PHE A 282 7.59 13.47 -0.71
C PHE A 282 8.91 14.21 -0.39
N LYS A 283 9.04 15.49 -0.75
CA LYS A 283 10.21 16.31 -0.43
C LYS A 283 10.45 16.41 1.08
N ALA A 284 9.40 16.50 1.88
CA ALA A 284 9.46 16.61 3.33
C ALA A 284 9.69 15.27 4.06
N THR A 285 9.50 14.12 3.41
CA THR A 285 9.75 12.81 4.02
C THR A 285 11.24 12.49 4.09
N LYS A 286 11.66 11.70 5.08
CA LYS A 286 12.96 11.03 5.08
C LYS A 286 13.01 10.04 3.92
N LYS A 287 14.15 9.98 3.21
CA LYS A 287 14.41 9.00 2.14
C LYS A 287 15.49 8.02 2.59
N ALA A 288 15.45 6.81 2.06
CA ALA A 288 16.51 5.84 2.28
C ALA A 288 17.90 6.46 2.02
N PRO A 289 18.91 6.20 2.88
CA PRO A 289 18.91 5.19 3.95
C PRO A 289 18.28 5.63 5.29
N GLU A 290 17.76 6.86 5.43
CA GLU A 290 16.99 7.25 6.60
C GLU A 290 15.65 6.50 6.64
N PHE A 291 15.09 6.33 7.85
CA PHE A 291 13.88 5.53 8.06
C PHE A 291 12.94 6.15 9.11
N TYR A 292 11.76 5.60 9.18
CA TYR A 292 10.79 5.76 10.25
C TYR A 292 10.70 4.46 11.07
N ASP A 293 10.64 4.56 12.40
CA ASP A 293 10.59 3.43 13.34
C ASP A 293 9.61 3.68 14.52
#